data_99760508be8d6d0cfa8e198841ae4e45
#
_entry.id   99760508be8d6d0cfa8e198841ae4e45
#
_cell.length_a   1.000
_cell.length_b   1.000
_cell.length_c   1.000
_cell.angle_alpha   90.00
_cell.angle_beta   90.00
_cell.angle_gamma   90.00
#
_symmetry.space_group_name_H-M   'P 1'
#
loop_
_entity.id
_entity.type
_entity.pdbx_description
1 polymer ?
#
loop_
_entity_poly.entity_id
_entity_poly.type
_entity_poly.pdbx_seq_one_letter_code
_entity_poly.pdbx_strand_id
1 'polypeptide(L)'
;MNFLVKKGDGLAGEISIPGDKSISHRSIILASLAEGSSRIYGLLEGEDCLATIEVFKKMGVGISLKDGICSVDGKGLEGLKEPDQFLDFGNSGTSVRLCAGLLSAQRFSSVLIGDESLSTRPVSYTHLRAHETEQ
;
A
#
# COMPACT_ATOMS: atom_id res chain seq x y z
N MET A 1 18.99 8.36 21.67
CA MET A 1 18.97 9.68 20.98
C MET A 1 18.31 10.67 21.89
N ASN A 2 18.92 11.83 22.10
CA ASN A 2 18.38 12.89 22.94
C ASN A 2 18.05 14.10 22.07
N PHE A 3 16.88 14.72 22.30
CA PHE A 3 16.48 15.96 21.63
C PHE A 3 16.61 17.11 22.61
N LEU A 4 17.30 18.16 22.20
CA LEU A 4 17.37 19.42 22.95
C LEU A 4 16.44 20.44 22.27
N VAL A 5 15.34 20.75 22.93
CA VAL A 5 14.38 21.72 22.42
C VAL A 5 14.59 23.06 23.14
N LYS A 6 14.81 24.13 22.38
CA LYS A 6 14.92 25.50 22.88
C LYS A 6 13.70 26.30 22.44
N LYS A 7 13.32 27.31 23.25
CA LYS A 7 12.32 28.28 22.84
C LYS A 7 12.80 29.02 21.60
N GLY A 8 11.98 29.03 20.56
CA GLY A 8 12.20 29.81 19.34
C GLY A 8 11.27 31.02 19.26
N ASP A 9 11.47 31.85 18.26
CA ASP A 9 10.56 32.92 17.88
C ASP A 9 9.31 32.34 17.20
N GLY A 10 8.25 33.12 17.04
CA GLY A 10 7.04 32.71 16.37
C GLY A 10 7.30 32.30 14.94
N LEU A 11 6.57 31.28 14.47
CA LEU A 11 6.64 30.80 13.07
C LEU A 11 5.55 31.48 12.25
N ALA A 12 5.93 31.95 11.05
CA ALA A 12 5.01 32.49 10.05
C ALA A 12 5.42 32.01 8.66
N GLY A 13 4.46 31.60 7.86
CA GLY A 13 4.71 31.14 6.49
C GLY A 13 3.67 30.13 6.03
N GLU A 14 3.78 29.73 4.77
CA GLU A 14 2.96 28.73 4.12
C GLU A 14 3.82 27.52 3.79
N ILE A 15 3.34 26.33 4.10
CA ILE A 15 4.03 25.09 3.82
C ILE A 15 3.10 24.11 3.09
N SER A 16 3.67 23.30 2.21
CA SER A 16 2.98 22.15 1.65
C SER A 16 3.27 20.92 2.49
N ILE A 17 2.22 20.21 2.85
CA ILE A 17 2.32 18.96 3.61
C ILE A 17 2.36 17.78 2.63
N PRO A 18 3.28 16.83 2.79
CA PRO A 18 3.28 15.58 2.02
C PRO A 18 1.97 14.80 2.22
N GLY A 19 1.62 13.97 1.25
CA GLY A 19 0.47 13.08 1.34
C GLY A 19 0.57 12.12 2.54
N ASP A 20 -0.57 11.75 3.09
CA ASP A 20 -0.65 10.74 4.16
C ASP A 20 -0.29 9.35 3.63
N LYS A 21 0.52 8.60 4.38
CA LYS A 21 1.00 7.28 4.02
C LYS A 21 -0.14 6.27 3.86
N SER A 22 -1.02 6.19 4.84
CA SER A 22 -2.12 5.23 4.85
C SER A 22 -3.16 5.54 3.77
N ILE A 23 -3.44 6.82 3.54
CA ILE A 23 -4.32 7.24 2.43
C ILE A 23 -3.66 6.90 1.09
N SER A 24 -2.36 7.09 0.94
CA SER A 24 -1.62 6.75 -0.28
C SER A 24 -1.73 5.24 -0.60
N HIS A 25 -1.51 4.37 0.37
CA HIS A 25 -1.71 2.93 0.19
C HIS A 25 -3.13 2.58 -0.24
N ARG A 26 -4.13 3.10 0.47
CA ARG A 26 -5.54 2.83 0.14
C ARG A 26 -5.93 3.36 -1.23
N SER A 27 -5.42 4.52 -1.62
CA SER A 27 -5.67 5.09 -2.95
C SER A 27 -5.17 4.19 -4.07
N ILE A 28 -3.96 3.63 -3.94
CA ILE A 28 -3.40 2.67 -4.90
C ILE A 28 -4.26 1.40 -4.96
N ILE A 29 -4.59 0.83 -3.80
CA ILE A 29 -5.37 -0.40 -3.70
C ILE A 29 -6.76 -0.22 -4.33
N LEU A 30 -7.49 0.81 -3.92
CA LEU A 30 -8.85 1.06 -4.41
C LEU A 30 -8.87 1.42 -5.90
N ALA A 31 -7.91 2.21 -6.38
CA ALA A 31 -7.81 2.53 -7.80
C ALA A 31 -7.47 1.28 -8.63
N SER A 32 -6.70 0.35 -8.09
CA SER A 32 -6.36 -0.93 -8.75
C SER A 32 -7.57 -1.86 -8.88
N LEU A 33 -8.48 -1.81 -7.91
CA LEU A 33 -9.70 -2.61 -7.87
C LEU A 33 -10.90 -1.94 -8.55
N ALA A 34 -10.80 -0.67 -8.84
CA ALA A 34 -11.83 0.04 -9.62
C ALA A 34 -11.78 -0.41 -11.09
N GLU A 35 -12.86 -0.18 -11.81
CA GLU A 35 -12.90 -0.29 -13.27
C GLU A 35 -12.52 1.06 -13.90
N GLY A 36 -11.63 1.03 -14.89
CA GLY A 36 -11.20 2.22 -15.60
C GLY A 36 -9.98 2.90 -14.99
N SER A 37 -9.68 4.11 -15.45
CA SER A 37 -8.46 4.83 -15.11
C SER A 37 -8.69 5.84 -13.99
N SER A 38 -7.78 5.86 -13.02
CA SER A 38 -7.75 6.81 -11.90
C SER A 38 -6.46 7.61 -11.91
N ARG A 39 -6.52 8.85 -11.45
CA ARG A 39 -5.34 9.70 -11.22
C ARG A 39 -5.29 10.10 -9.76
N ILE A 40 -4.14 9.87 -9.12
CA ILE A 40 -3.90 10.19 -7.72
C ILE A 40 -2.86 11.30 -7.68
N TYR A 41 -3.23 12.41 -7.05
CA TYR A 41 -2.38 13.58 -6.86
C TYR A 41 -1.90 13.61 -5.41
N GLY A 42 -0.65 14.04 -5.20
CA GLY A 42 -0.09 14.18 -3.87
C GLY A 42 0.17 12.84 -3.16
N LEU A 43 0.37 11.77 -3.91
CA LEU A 43 0.77 10.48 -3.35
C LEU A 43 2.08 10.63 -2.58
N LEU A 44 2.17 10.00 -1.40
CA LEU A 44 3.44 9.91 -0.68
C LEU A 44 4.36 8.91 -1.40
N GLU A 45 5.43 9.42 -2.00
CA GLU A 45 6.40 8.64 -2.77
C GLU A 45 7.49 8.01 -1.86
N GLY A 46 7.08 7.46 -0.71
CA GLY A 46 7.96 6.72 0.17
C GLY A 46 8.13 5.26 -0.26
N GLU A 47 9.18 4.60 0.21
CA GLU A 47 9.50 3.21 -0.13
C GLU A 47 8.32 2.25 0.06
N ASP A 48 7.56 2.43 1.13
CA ASP A 48 6.39 1.60 1.43
C ASP A 48 5.28 1.72 0.36
N CYS A 49 5.00 2.95 -0.09
CA CYS A 49 3.98 3.19 -1.13
C CYS A 49 4.46 2.70 -2.49
N LEU A 50 5.75 2.85 -2.80
CA LEU A 50 6.35 2.31 -4.02
C LEU A 50 6.31 0.79 -4.04
N ALA A 51 6.55 0.12 -2.90
CA ALA A 51 6.41 -1.32 -2.77
C ALA A 51 4.97 -1.78 -3.08
N THR A 52 3.96 -1.04 -2.61
CA THR A 52 2.55 -1.32 -2.94
C THR A 52 2.27 -1.20 -4.43
N ILE A 53 2.81 -0.18 -5.10
CA ILE A 53 2.71 -0.02 -6.55
C ILE A 53 3.28 -1.24 -7.27
N GLU A 54 4.48 -1.69 -6.90
CA GLU A 54 5.14 -2.84 -7.52
C GLU A 54 4.35 -4.15 -7.30
N VAL A 55 3.77 -4.34 -6.13
CA VAL A 55 2.89 -5.49 -5.84
C VAL A 55 1.71 -5.53 -6.80
N PHE A 56 1.01 -4.42 -7.02
CA PHE A 56 -0.13 -4.38 -7.92
C PHE A 56 0.27 -4.48 -9.40
N LYS A 57 1.41 -3.96 -9.80
CA LYS A 57 1.97 -4.19 -11.15
C LYS A 57 2.21 -5.68 -11.42
N LYS A 58 2.74 -6.43 -10.45
CA LYS A 58 2.94 -7.88 -10.56
C LYS A 58 1.63 -8.65 -10.71
N MET A 59 0.51 -8.08 -10.27
CA MET A 59 -0.83 -8.63 -10.44
C MET A 59 -1.56 -8.11 -11.69
N GLY A 60 -0.85 -7.46 -12.60
CA GLY A 60 -1.37 -7.05 -13.90
C GLY A 60 -2.01 -5.67 -13.95
N VAL A 61 -1.92 -4.88 -12.88
CA VAL A 61 -2.44 -3.51 -12.87
C VAL A 61 -1.46 -2.57 -13.55
N GLY A 62 -1.95 -1.76 -14.48
CA GLY A 62 -1.16 -0.70 -15.13
C GLY A 62 -1.03 0.50 -14.20
N ILE A 63 0.17 0.75 -13.68
CA ILE A 63 0.44 1.90 -12.81
C ILE A 63 1.65 2.65 -13.34
N SER A 64 1.53 3.95 -13.47
CA SER A 64 2.65 4.85 -13.78
C SER A 64 2.71 6.00 -12.78
N LEU A 65 3.92 6.34 -12.37
CA LEU A 65 4.19 7.48 -11.50
C LEU A 65 5.07 8.46 -12.29
N LYS A 66 4.52 9.62 -12.65
CA LYS A 66 5.20 10.63 -13.43
C LYS A 66 4.79 12.02 -12.98
N ASP A 67 5.77 12.89 -12.77
CA ASP A 67 5.56 14.30 -12.38
C ASP A 67 4.62 14.45 -11.16
N GLY A 68 4.77 13.59 -10.15
CA GLY A 68 3.95 13.60 -8.94
C GLY A 68 2.52 13.11 -9.13
N ILE A 69 2.18 12.57 -10.30
CA ILE A 69 0.85 12.03 -10.60
C ILE A 69 0.95 10.51 -10.76
N CYS A 70 0.23 9.79 -9.94
CA CYS A 70 0.10 8.34 -10.05
C CYS A 70 -1.17 8.01 -10.87
N SER A 71 -0.97 7.43 -12.04
CA SER A 71 -2.05 6.99 -12.92
C SER A 71 -2.21 5.47 -12.78
N VAL A 72 -3.42 5.03 -12.51
CA VAL A 72 -3.76 3.62 -12.27
C VAL A 72 -4.84 3.19 -13.26
N ASP A 73 -4.57 2.15 -14.01
CA ASP A 73 -5.55 1.50 -14.87
C ASP A 73 -6.12 0.28 -14.13
N GLY A 74 -7.22 0.52 -13.43
CA GLY A 74 -7.85 -0.47 -12.56
C GLY A 74 -8.43 -1.65 -13.34
N LYS A 75 -8.42 -2.81 -12.72
CA LYS A 75 -8.81 -4.10 -13.34
C LYS A 75 -10.13 -4.67 -12.84
N GLY A 76 -10.80 -3.96 -11.92
CA GLY A 76 -11.98 -4.49 -11.24
C GLY A 76 -11.62 -5.50 -10.13
N LEU A 77 -12.61 -5.92 -9.37
CA LEU A 77 -12.43 -6.84 -8.24
C LEU A 77 -11.92 -8.22 -8.65
N GLU A 78 -12.26 -8.68 -9.84
CA GLU A 78 -11.90 -10.00 -10.38
C GLU A 78 -10.81 -9.94 -11.45
N GLY A 79 -10.27 -8.77 -11.74
CA GLY A 79 -9.32 -8.56 -12.83
C GLY A 79 -7.86 -8.71 -12.45
N LEU A 80 -7.54 -8.93 -11.17
CA LEU A 80 -6.17 -9.20 -10.74
C LEU A 80 -5.71 -10.56 -11.25
N LYS A 81 -4.46 -10.62 -11.70
CA LYS A 81 -3.84 -11.84 -12.20
C LYS A 81 -2.95 -12.48 -11.15
N GLU A 82 -2.86 -13.82 -11.20
CA GLU A 82 -1.92 -14.55 -10.37
C GLU A 82 -0.49 -14.06 -10.66
N PRO A 83 0.23 -13.63 -9.58
CA PRO A 83 1.61 -13.20 -9.75
C PRO A 83 2.53 -14.41 -10.00
N ASP A 84 3.49 -14.26 -10.90
CA ASP A 84 4.52 -15.26 -11.18
C ASP A 84 5.71 -15.17 -10.21
N GLN A 85 5.73 -14.15 -9.35
CA GLN A 85 6.77 -13.87 -8.38
C GLN A 85 6.18 -13.60 -7.00
N PHE A 86 7.02 -13.67 -5.97
CA PHE A 86 6.66 -13.25 -4.62
C PHE A 86 6.29 -11.77 -4.60
N LEU A 87 5.27 -11.45 -3.79
CA LEU A 87 4.83 -10.09 -3.55
C LEU A 87 5.61 -9.52 -2.36
N ASP A 88 6.56 -8.67 -2.66
CA ASP A 88 7.43 -8.06 -1.65
C ASP A 88 6.82 -6.74 -1.14
N PHE A 89 6.50 -6.70 0.14
CA PHE A 89 5.93 -5.54 0.82
C PHE A 89 6.98 -4.69 1.55
N GLY A 90 8.26 -5.03 1.42
CA GLY A 90 9.33 -4.33 2.11
C GLY A 90 9.10 -4.27 3.62
N ASN A 91 9.00 -3.08 4.20
CA ASN A 91 8.70 -2.85 5.62
C ASN A 91 7.25 -2.38 5.87
N SER A 92 6.36 -2.48 4.89
CA SER A 92 5.01 -1.92 4.99
C SER A 92 4.03 -2.85 5.72
N GLY A 93 3.87 -2.67 7.01
CA GLY A 93 2.87 -3.38 7.80
C GLY A 93 1.42 -3.07 7.40
N THR A 94 1.14 -1.85 6.97
CA THR A 94 -0.19 -1.44 6.48
C THR A 94 -0.52 -2.16 5.18
N SER A 95 0.40 -2.13 4.22
CA SER A 95 0.18 -2.71 2.90
C SER A 95 0.01 -4.23 2.96
N VAL A 96 0.89 -4.94 3.67
CA VAL A 96 0.79 -6.40 3.76
C VAL A 96 -0.51 -6.85 4.40
N ARG A 97 -1.00 -6.14 5.44
CA ARG A 97 -2.26 -6.50 6.10
C ARG A 97 -3.48 -6.25 5.22
N LEU A 98 -3.55 -5.10 4.57
CA LEU A 98 -4.63 -4.78 3.64
C LEU A 98 -4.65 -5.75 2.45
N CYS A 99 -3.48 -6.03 1.87
CA CYS A 99 -3.36 -6.95 0.75
C CYS A 99 -3.59 -8.41 1.16
N ALA A 100 -3.23 -8.82 2.37
CA ALA A 100 -3.56 -10.17 2.86
C ALA A 100 -5.08 -10.39 2.87
N GLY A 101 -5.86 -9.41 3.36
CA GLY A 101 -7.32 -9.46 3.29
C GLY A 101 -7.84 -9.54 1.86
N LEU A 102 -7.35 -8.69 0.97
CA LEU A 102 -7.73 -8.68 -0.44
C LEU A 102 -7.39 -10.01 -1.14
N LEU A 103 -6.16 -10.49 -0.95
CA LEU A 103 -5.67 -11.68 -1.64
C LEU A 103 -6.32 -12.96 -1.14
N SER A 104 -6.78 -13.00 0.12
CA SER A 104 -7.53 -14.14 0.64
C SER A 104 -8.87 -14.37 -0.08
N ALA A 105 -9.41 -13.35 -0.74
CA ALA A 105 -10.65 -13.42 -1.51
C ALA A 105 -10.42 -13.70 -3.01
N GLN A 106 -9.17 -13.78 -3.46
CA GLN A 106 -8.86 -14.08 -4.87
C GLN A 106 -8.87 -15.59 -5.16
N ARG A 107 -9.05 -15.93 -6.43
CA ARG A 107 -9.11 -17.33 -6.89
C ARG A 107 -7.75 -17.91 -7.26
N PHE A 108 -6.66 -17.23 -6.93
CA PHE A 108 -5.30 -17.67 -7.18
C PHE A 108 -4.48 -17.64 -5.90
N SER A 109 -3.36 -18.33 -5.89
CA SER A 109 -2.41 -18.34 -4.79
C SER A 109 -1.39 -17.22 -4.93
N SER A 110 -0.96 -16.68 -3.79
CA SER A 110 0.10 -15.68 -3.74
C SER A 110 0.98 -15.89 -2.51
N VAL A 111 2.22 -15.49 -2.62
CA VAL A 111 3.19 -15.53 -1.51
C VAL A 111 3.61 -14.11 -1.19
N LEU A 112 3.35 -13.70 0.04
CA LEU A 112 3.67 -12.38 0.56
C LEU A 112 4.98 -12.48 1.35
N ILE A 113 5.93 -11.63 1.02
CA ILE A 113 7.19 -11.52 1.74
C ILE A 113 7.43 -10.08 2.18
N GLY A 114 8.36 -9.90 3.09
CA GLY A 114 8.81 -8.60 3.57
C GLY A 114 10.22 -8.68 4.14
N ASP A 115 10.74 -7.56 4.60
CA ASP A 115 12.03 -7.51 5.23
C ASP A 115 12.05 -8.21 6.61
N GLU A 116 13.21 -8.26 7.24
CA GLU A 116 13.38 -8.89 8.56
C GLU A 116 12.45 -8.26 9.61
N SER A 117 12.33 -6.93 9.61
CA SER A 117 11.46 -6.22 10.55
C SER A 117 9.99 -6.54 10.34
N LEU A 118 9.51 -6.58 9.10
CA LEU A 118 8.13 -6.93 8.78
C LEU A 118 7.83 -8.38 9.16
N SER A 119 8.76 -9.29 8.90
CA SER A 119 8.61 -10.73 9.17
C SER A 119 8.46 -11.07 10.65
N THR A 120 8.90 -10.18 11.55
CA THR A 120 8.76 -10.35 13.00
C THR A 120 7.47 -9.76 13.57
N ARG A 121 6.72 -8.99 12.78
CA ARG A 121 5.49 -8.35 13.25
C ARG A 121 4.32 -9.34 13.29
N PRO A 122 3.52 -9.35 14.38
CA PRO A 122 2.37 -10.25 14.47
C PRO A 122 1.28 -9.85 13.46
N VAL A 123 0.83 -10.81 12.67
CA VAL A 123 -0.30 -10.69 11.74
C VAL A 123 -1.45 -11.63 12.13
N SER A 124 -1.22 -12.48 13.10
CA SER A 124 -2.13 -13.56 13.54
C SER A 124 -3.54 -13.08 13.91
N TYR A 125 -3.68 -11.91 14.52
CA TYR A 125 -4.99 -11.38 14.88
C TYR A 125 -5.85 -11.03 13.64
N THR A 126 -5.24 -10.59 12.55
CA THR A 126 -5.95 -10.31 11.30
C THR A 126 -6.45 -11.59 10.66
N HIS A 127 -5.64 -12.64 10.68
CA HIS A 127 -6.00 -13.97 10.18
C HIS A 127 -7.14 -14.61 10.99
N LEU A 128 -7.05 -14.55 12.31
CA LEU A 128 -8.11 -15.10 13.21
C LEU A 128 -9.46 -14.42 12.95
N ARG A 129 -9.51 -13.11 12.78
CA ARG A 129 -10.76 -12.40 12.47
C ARG A 129 -11.38 -12.79 11.13
N ALA A 130 -10.56 -13.06 10.11
CA ALA A 130 -11.08 -13.53 8.84
C ALA A 130 -11.79 -14.89 8.97
N HIS A 131 -11.32 -15.78 9.83
CA HIS A 131 -11.98 -17.06 10.11
C HIS A 131 -13.23 -16.93 10.96
N GLU A 132 -13.30 -15.96 11.87
CA GLU A 132 -14.49 -15.73 12.72
C GLU A 132 -15.69 -15.21 11.94
N THR A 133 -15.51 -14.65 10.75
CA THR A 133 -16.60 -14.15 9.91
C THR A 133 -17.23 -15.20 9.00
N GLU A 134 -16.68 -16.39 8.92
CA GLU A 134 -17.24 -17.52 8.17
C GLU A 134 -18.20 -18.42 9.00
N GLN A 135 -18.47 -18.03 10.24
CA GLN A 135 -19.48 -18.66 11.11
C GLN A 135 -20.74 -17.75 11.16
#